data_241dcc1d8321de1a993ff3c7f5885e56
#
_entry.id   241dcc1d8321de1a993ff3c7f5885e56
#
_cell.length_a   1.000
_cell.length_b   1.000
_cell.length_c   1.000
_cell.angle_alpha   90.00
_cell.angle_beta   90.00
_cell.angle_gamma   90.00
#
_symmetry.space_group_name_H-M   'P 1'
#
loop_
_entity.id
_entity.type
_entity.pdbx_description
1 polymer ?
#
loop_
_entity_poly.entity_id
_entity_poly.type
_entity_poly.pdbx_seq_one_letter_code
_entity_poly.pdbx_strand_id
1 'polypeptide(L)'
;MPVLSRQLLFSIAISFPVIASATNGMNMEGYGPISLGMGGTSMAFDNGVAAVMNNPATLSLMPEKKRLDVALGMLGPDVESSAGGVSAGSDGDAYYMPAVGWAKHYGEWTVGMGMFAQGGMGTDFSGNSFMGNPAQSAISPVLENRSELSVGRIVLPLTYNAGNNWHFGATIDFVWAGLDLKMAMSENQFADMANPASQQAGRTSGSLVDSFGAMYEPFGGTGVRSLDYAYFDYSNSSDYSGKARGNGFGGKLGFVYEVEKGFNIGASYHAKTWLNDLETDDANMQMAVNIDTGVAGGGAPSGSYVDSLIPLSGKMTVKDFQWPAVLALGVSKQVSERWQVAADIKRIQWADVMKNFTMVFNADNVASNGGFAGKEMTATLFQNWEDQDVIALGTAYQVTDELVLRFGANLSDNPVPDQYLSALFPAVTEDHYTAGFGYDFSQSDMVNFAISRAPEVSFTSASGITSTHSQTSWQLMFSRLW
;
A
#
# COMPACT_ATOMS: atom_id res chain seq x y z
N MET A 1 -62.95 20.33 -20.21
CA MET A 1 -62.03 20.79 -19.13
C MET A 1 -61.34 19.58 -18.58
N PRO A 2 -60.04 19.35 -18.89
CA PRO A 2 -59.31 18.27 -18.27
C PRO A 2 -58.55 18.76 -17.04
N VAL A 3 -58.62 17.97 -15.99
CA VAL A 3 -57.97 18.17 -14.70
C VAL A 3 -56.49 17.77 -14.84
N LEU A 4 -55.56 18.72 -14.66
CA LEU A 4 -54.13 18.46 -14.53
C LEU A 4 -53.83 17.82 -13.17
N SER A 5 -53.36 16.59 -13.16
CA SER A 5 -52.73 15.97 -12.00
C SER A 5 -51.31 16.50 -11.87
N ARG A 6 -51.01 17.29 -10.83
CA ARG A 6 -49.69 17.69 -10.41
C ARG A 6 -49.01 16.49 -9.74
N GLN A 7 -48.02 15.91 -10.40
CA GLN A 7 -47.07 15.03 -9.74
C GLN A 7 -46.09 15.90 -8.94
N LEU A 8 -46.12 15.78 -7.62
CA LEU A 8 -45.10 16.30 -6.70
C LEU A 8 -43.85 15.41 -6.84
N LEU A 9 -42.81 15.92 -7.47
CA LEU A 9 -41.45 15.41 -7.36
C LEU A 9 -40.93 15.79 -5.96
N PHE A 10 -40.91 14.83 -5.05
CA PHE A 10 -40.17 14.95 -3.79
C PHE A 10 -38.67 14.78 -4.10
N SER A 11 -37.94 15.88 -4.20
CA SER A 11 -36.48 15.90 -4.18
C SER A 11 -36.03 15.67 -2.74
N ILE A 12 -35.70 14.43 -2.39
CA ILE A 12 -35.00 14.14 -1.15
C ILE A 12 -33.53 14.53 -1.39
N ALA A 13 -33.13 15.71 -0.98
CA ALA A 13 -31.76 16.12 -0.82
C ALA A 13 -31.25 15.43 0.44
N ILE A 14 -30.67 14.24 0.28
CA ILE A 14 -29.87 13.59 1.34
C ILE A 14 -28.53 14.34 1.35
N SER A 15 -28.38 15.27 2.29
CA SER A 15 -27.08 15.86 2.62
C SER A 15 -26.29 14.82 3.41
N PHE A 16 -25.47 14.04 2.72
CA PHE A 16 -24.43 13.28 3.37
C PHE A 16 -23.35 14.26 3.86
N PRO A 17 -22.87 14.13 5.10
CA PRO A 17 -21.64 14.82 5.49
C PRO A 17 -20.54 14.29 4.57
N VAL A 18 -19.85 15.19 3.88
CA VAL A 18 -18.67 14.86 3.06
C VAL A 18 -17.54 14.58 4.05
N ILE A 19 -17.40 13.31 4.41
CA ILE A 19 -16.22 12.81 5.11
C ILE A 19 -15.31 12.25 4.01
N ALA A 20 -14.06 12.63 4.01
CA ALA A 20 -13.10 12.38 2.94
C ALA A 20 -12.32 11.10 3.19
N SER A 21 -11.84 10.40 2.04
CA SER A 21 -10.80 9.41 2.28
C SER A 21 -10.52 8.34 1.22
N ALA A 22 -9.48 7.49 1.27
CA ALA A 22 -8.99 6.63 0.19
C ALA A 22 -8.51 5.22 0.54
N THR A 23 -7.65 4.53 -0.26
CA THR A 23 -7.31 3.10 -0.20
C THR A 23 -7.44 2.44 1.18
N ASN A 24 -7.74 1.16 1.24
CA ASN A 24 -7.89 0.42 2.50
C ASN A 24 -6.50 0.18 3.14
N GLY A 25 -5.87 1.25 3.66
CA GLY A 25 -4.48 1.29 4.05
C GLY A 25 -3.57 1.17 2.81
N MET A 26 -2.86 0.04 2.64
CA MET A 26 -2.06 -0.26 1.45
C MET A 26 -2.76 -1.24 0.49
N ASN A 27 -3.95 -1.72 0.82
CA ASN A 27 -4.75 -2.64 0.00
C ASN A 27 -5.56 -1.88 -1.04
N MET A 28 -5.69 -2.45 -2.23
CA MET A 28 -6.64 -1.94 -3.22
C MET A 28 -8.09 -2.17 -2.77
N GLU A 29 -9.00 -1.28 -3.15
CA GLU A 29 -10.45 -1.36 -2.86
C GLU A 29 -11.08 -2.59 -3.49
N GLY A 30 -10.66 -2.90 -4.74
CA GLY A 30 -11.13 -4.03 -5.53
C GLY A 30 -10.13 -4.42 -6.62
N TYR A 31 -10.01 -5.72 -6.84
CA TYR A 31 -9.15 -6.27 -7.88
C TYR A 31 -9.98 -6.57 -9.12
N GLY A 32 -9.53 -6.02 -10.26
CA GLY A 32 -10.22 -6.05 -11.53
C GLY A 32 -11.29 -4.94 -11.66
N PRO A 33 -11.52 -4.42 -12.90
CA PRO A 33 -12.41 -3.28 -13.12
C PRO A 33 -13.89 -3.59 -12.86
N ILE A 34 -14.27 -4.87 -12.83
CA ILE A 34 -15.64 -5.26 -12.47
C ILE A 34 -15.89 -5.00 -10.99
N SER A 35 -15.02 -5.50 -10.12
CA SER A 35 -15.08 -5.26 -8.68
C SER A 35 -14.87 -3.77 -8.36
N LEU A 36 -13.82 -3.15 -8.91
CA LEU A 36 -13.51 -1.73 -8.67
C LEU A 36 -14.72 -0.84 -9.04
N GLY A 37 -15.32 -1.02 -10.22
CA GLY A 37 -16.48 -0.24 -10.66
C GLY A 37 -17.72 -0.41 -9.79
N MET A 38 -17.76 -1.43 -8.94
CA MET A 38 -18.82 -1.71 -7.98
C MET A 38 -18.37 -1.45 -6.53
N GLY A 39 -17.47 -0.47 -6.29
CA GLY A 39 -17.00 -0.10 -4.96
C GLY A 39 -16.12 -1.15 -4.29
N GLY A 40 -15.56 -2.10 -5.03
CA GLY A 40 -14.76 -3.19 -4.49
C GLY A 40 -15.59 -4.38 -4.00
N THR A 41 -16.91 -4.42 -4.23
CA THR A 41 -17.73 -5.62 -3.98
C THR A 41 -17.31 -6.74 -4.90
N SER A 42 -17.27 -7.98 -4.39
CA SER A 42 -16.72 -9.10 -5.15
C SER A 42 -16.98 -10.48 -4.54
N MET A 43 -17.67 -10.55 -3.40
CA MET A 43 -17.77 -11.79 -2.65
C MET A 43 -18.74 -12.81 -3.26
N ALA A 44 -19.76 -12.37 -4.03
CA ALA A 44 -20.88 -13.22 -4.34
C ALA A 44 -21.35 -13.18 -5.81
N PHE A 45 -20.51 -12.74 -6.76
CA PHE A 45 -20.82 -12.70 -8.20
C PHE A 45 -19.56 -12.86 -9.04
N ASP A 46 -19.70 -13.17 -10.33
CA ASP A 46 -18.58 -13.27 -11.27
C ASP A 46 -17.91 -11.88 -11.47
N ASN A 47 -16.64 -11.81 -11.18
CA ASN A 47 -15.81 -10.61 -11.39
C ASN A 47 -14.56 -10.92 -12.24
N GLY A 48 -14.65 -11.92 -13.12
CA GLY A 48 -13.60 -12.34 -14.02
C GLY A 48 -12.50 -13.14 -13.35
N VAL A 49 -11.33 -13.24 -14.01
CA VAL A 49 -10.20 -13.98 -13.41
C VAL A 49 -9.62 -13.22 -12.20
N ALA A 50 -9.89 -11.92 -12.05
CA ALA A 50 -9.53 -11.16 -10.85
C ALA A 50 -10.21 -11.70 -9.56
N ALA A 51 -11.22 -12.57 -9.66
CA ALA A 51 -11.77 -13.36 -8.57
C ALA A 51 -10.71 -14.05 -7.70
N VAL A 52 -9.59 -14.47 -8.29
CA VAL A 52 -8.47 -15.09 -7.56
C VAL A 52 -7.85 -14.17 -6.51
N MET A 53 -8.00 -12.86 -6.67
CA MET A 53 -7.54 -11.85 -5.71
C MET A 53 -8.64 -11.46 -4.72
N ASN A 54 -9.90 -11.68 -5.05
CA ASN A 54 -11.09 -11.33 -4.27
C ASN A 54 -11.64 -12.56 -3.51
N ASN A 55 -12.65 -13.23 -4.08
CA ASN A 55 -13.16 -14.52 -3.60
C ASN A 55 -12.94 -15.59 -4.68
N PRO A 56 -11.99 -16.52 -4.50
CA PRO A 56 -11.70 -17.53 -5.53
C PRO A 56 -12.90 -18.42 -5.89
N ALA A 57 -13.85 -18.61 -4.99
CA ALA A 57 -15.04 -19.42 -5.26
C ALA A 57 -15.92 -18.85 -6.38
N THR A 58 -15.87 -17.52 -6.62
CA THR A 58 -16.66 -16.88 -7.68
C THR A 58 -16.18 -17.23 -9.09
N LEU A 59 -14.97 -17.79 -9.27
CA LEU A 59 -14.55 -18.35 -10.56
C LEU A 59 -15.46 -19.46 -11.07
N SER A 60 -16.13 -20.20 -10.18
CA SER A 60 -17.07 -21.25 -10.58
C SER A 60 -18.41 -20.70 -11.08
N LEU A 61 -18.65 -19.40 -10.92
CA LEU A 61 -19.82 -18.69 -11.46
C LEU A 61 -19.58 -18.16 -12.88
N MET A 62 -18.36 -18.27 -13.39
CA MET A 62 -18.01 -17.85 -14.74
C MET A 62 -18.86 -18.61 -15.77
N PRO A 63 -19.60 -17.92 -16.66
CA PRO A 63 -20.51 -18.60 -17.59
C PRO A 63 -19.80 -19.33 -18.74
N GLU A 64 -18.55 -18.93 -19.06
CA GLU A 64 -17.78 -19.48 -20.15
C GLU A 64 -16.93 -20.67 -19.70
N LYS A 65 -16.56 -21.53 -20.68
CA LYS A 65 -15.67 -22.66 -20.38
C LYS A 65 -14.23 -22.26 -20.15
N LYS A 66 -13.80 -21.16 -20.76
CA LYS A 66 -12.44 -20.61 -20.64
C LYS A 66 -12.48 -19.09 -20.69
N ARG A 67 -11.60 -18.45 -19.95
CA ARG A 67 -11.42 -17.00 -19.94
C ARG A 67 -9.96 -16.63 -19.81
N LEU A 68 -9.53 -15.62 -20.56
CA LEU A 68 -8.25 -14.92 -20.44
C LEU A 68 -8.55 -13.44 -20.22
N ASP A 69 -8.04 -12.89 -19.15
CA ASP A 69 -8.10 -11.47 -18.85
C ASP A 69 -6.69 -10.87 -18.90
N VAL A 70 -6.53 -9.75 -19.58
CA VAL A 70 -5.31 -8.94 -19.59
C VAL A 70 -5.69 -7.53 -19.16
N ALA A 71 -5.04 -7.02 -18.15
CA ALA A 71 -5.42 -5.75 -17.56
C ALA A 71 -4.21 -4.84 -17.27
N LEU A 72 -4.48 -3.55 -17.21
CA LEU A 72 -3.58 -2.53 -16.72
C LEU A 72 -4.36 -1.67 -15.72
N GLY A 73 -3.80 -1.50 -14.54
CA GLY A 73 -4.26 -0.55 -13.54
C GLY A 73 -3.26 0.59 -13.35
N MET A 74 -3.73 1.70 -12.82
CA MET A 74 -2.90 2.82 -12.37
C MET A 74 -3.44 3.31 -11.03
N LEU A 75 -2.56 3.38 -10.02
CA LEU A 75 -2.78 4.14 -8.79
C LEU A 75 -2.23 5.54 -8.99
N GLY A 76 -3.04 6.56 -8.79
CA GLY A 76 -2.68 7.96 -8.96
C GLY A 76 -2.87 8.73 -7.65
N PRO A 77 -1.96 8.58 -6.67
CA PRO A 77 -1.95 9.42 -5.47
C PRO A 77 -1.56 10.86 -5.85
N ASP A 78 -2.08 11.79 -5.09
CA ASP A 78 -1.73 13.22 -5.14
C ASP A 78 -1.46 13.64 -3.68
N VAL A 79 -0.16 13.75 -3.35
CA VAL A 79 0.32 14.01 -1.99
C VAL A 79 1.11 15.31 -1.96
N GLU A 80 0.70 16.23 -1.08
CA GLU A 80 1.46 17.45 -0.77
C GLU A 80 1.78 17.48 0.72
N SER A 81 3.01 17.86 1.07
CA SER A 81 3.42 18.02 2.46
C SER A 81 3.89 19.46 2.71
N SER A 82 3.60 20.00 3.90
CA SER A 82 3.93 21.36 4.27
C SER A 82 4.39 21.48 5.73
N ALA A 83 5.33 22.39 5.98
CA ALA A 83 5.78 22.75 7.32
C ALA A 83 6.35 24.17 7.32
N GLY A 84 6.10 24.96 8.37
CA GLY A 84 6.70 26.30 8.52
C GLY A 84 6.36 27.30 7.39
N GLY A 85 5.27 27.08 6.65
CA GLY A 85 4.84 27.96 5.55
C GLY A 85 5.48 27.63 4.19
N VAL A 86 6.19 26.51 4.07
CA VAL A 86 6.68 25.95 2.80
C VAL A 86 5.97 24.64 2.50
N SER A 87 5.80 24.30 1.23
CA SER A 87 5.20 23.03 0.80
C SER A 87 6.02 22.34 -0.28
N ALA A 88 5.80 21.03 -0.42
CA ALA A 88 6.38 20.20 -1.46
C ALA A 88 5.36 19.13 -1.89
N GLY A 89 5.13 19.02 -3.20
CA GLY A 89 4.37 17.93 -3.80
C GLY A 89 5.23 16.70 -3.99
N SER A 90 4.60 15.53 -3.94
CA SER A 90 5.22 14.26 -4.30
C SER A 90 5.19 14.07 -5.81
N ASP A 91 6.33 13.73 -6.41
CA ASP A 91 6.45 13.36 -7.82
C ASP A 91 6.00 11.90 -8.07
N GLY A 92 5.76 11.11 -7.00
CA GLY A 92 5.21 9.76 -7.07
C GLY A 92 3.69 9.79 -7.23
N ASP A 93 3.20 10.07 -8.45
CA ASP A 93 1.80 10.32 -8.77
C ASP A 93 1.14 9.28 -9.69
N ALA A 94 1.90 8.30 -10.21
CA ALA A 94 1.38 7.29 -11.14
C ALA A 94 2.11 5.95 -11.04
N TYR A 95 1.48 4.97 -10.40
CA TYR A 95 2.00 3.60 -10.27
C TYR A 95 1.22 2.62 -11.12
N TYR A 96 1.85 2.07 -12.16
CA TYR A 96 1.22 1.15 -13.12
C TYR A 96 1.26 -0.30 -12.64
N MET A 97 0.14 -0.98 -12.74
CA MET A 97 -0.06 -2.34 -12.28
C MET A 97 -0.59 -3.25 -13.40
N PRO A 98 0.31 -3.89 -14.18
CA PRO A 98 -0.13 -4.89 -15.14
C PRO A 98 -0.67 -6.13 -14.44
N ALA A 99 -1.72 -6.73 -15.01
CA ALA A 99 -2.28 -7.98 -14.53
C ALA A 99 -2.67 -8.88 -15.70
N VAL A 100 -2.55 -10.18 -15.48
CA VAL A 100 -3.00 -11.20 -16.43
C VAL A 100 -3.55 -12.38 -15.65
N GLY A 101 -4.63 -12.97 -16.17
CA GLY A 101 -5.21 -14.15 -15.57
C GLY A 101 -5.91 -15.03 -16.60
N TRP A 102 -5.85 -16.34 -16.35
CA TRP A 102 -6.51 -17.34 -17.14
C TRP A 102 -7.24 -18.32 -16.24
N ALA A 103 -8.46 -18.75 -16.65
CA ALA A 103 -9.24 -19.76 -15.94
C ALA A 103 -9.94 -20.69 -16.95
N LYS A 104 -10.19 -21.92 -16.52
CA LYS A 104 -10.88 -22.93 -17.32
C LYS A 104 -11.69 -23.90 -16.44
N HIS A 105 -12.92 -24.16 -16.86
CA HIS A 105 -13.78 -25.22 -16.32
C HIS A 105 -13.41 -26.61 -16.83
N TYR A 106 -13.40 -27.56 -15.91
CA TYR A 106 -13.28 -29.01 -16.14
C TYR A 106 -14.38 -29.73 -15.37
N GLY A 107 -15.57 -29.77 -15.95
CA GLY A 107 -16.75 -30.29 -15.24
C GLY A 107 -17.08 -29.40 -14.04
N GLU A 108 -17.07 -29.97 -12.84
CA GLU A 108 -17.35 -29.29 -11.57
C GLU A 108 -16.15 -28.48 -11.04
N TRP A 109 -14.98 -28.67 -11.64
CA TRP A 109 -13.73 -28.00 -11.22
C TRP A 109 -13.38 -26.84 -12.12
N THR A 110 -12.82 -25.77 -11.52
CA THR A 110 -12.19 -24.69 -12.25
C THR A 110 -10.76 -24.54 -11.78
N VAL A 111 -9.84 -24.46 -12.72
CA VAL A 111 -8.42 -24.20 -12.47
C VAL A 111 -8.00 -22.95 -13.22
N GLY A 112 -6.93 -22.32 -12.78
CA GLY A 112 -6.42 -21.14 -13.42
C GLY A 112 -5.04 -20.74 -12.95
N MET A 113 -4.62 -19.59 -13.39
CA MET A 113 -3.42 -18.88 -12.94
C MET A 113 -3.62 -17.39 -13.19
N GLY A 114 -3.12 -16.56 -12.30
CA GLY A 114 -3.09 -15.12 -12.50
C GLY A 114 -1.89 -14.47 -11.85
N MET A 115 -1.47 -13.34 -12.39
CA MET A 115 -0.44 -12.46 -11.84
C MET A 115 -1.06 -11.09 -11.62
N PHE A 116 -0.95 -10.58 -10.39
CA PHE A 116 -1.59 -9.33 -9.98
C PHE A 116 -0.68 -8.57 -9.02
N ALA A 117 -0.73 -7.23 -9.08
CA ALA A 117 -0.30 -6.40 -7.96
C ALA A 117 -1.31 -6.56 -6.81
N GLN A 118 -0.79 -6.67 -5.59
CA GLN A 118 -1.60 -6.75 -4.36
C GLN A 118 -1.96 -5.35 -3.87
N GLY A 119 -1.00 -4.45 -3.96
CA GLY A 119 -1.06 -3.08 -3.48
C GLY A 119 0.33 -2.57 -3.20
N GLY A 120 0.39 -1.41 -2.60
CA GLY A 120 1.62 -0.73 -2.28
C GLY A 120 1.35 0.68 -1.81
N MET A 121 2.42 1.41 -1.61
CA MET A 121 2.40 2.81 -1.21
C MET A 121 3.75 3.43 -1.52
N GLY A 122 3.74 4.71 -1.87
CA GLY A 122 4.98 5.44 -2.08
C GLY A 122 4.75 6.94 -2.22
N THR A 123 5.82 7.67 -1.95
CA THR A 123 5.95 9.11 -2.24
C THR A 123 7.36 9.39 -2.74
N ASP A 124 7.51 10.41 -3.54
CA ASP A 124 8.80 10.87 -4.04
C ASP A 124 8.88 12.39 -3.89
N PHE A 125 9.59 12.86 -2.86
CA PHE A 125 9.87 14.28 -2.67
C PHE A 125 11.25 14.59 -3.24
N SER A 126 11.29 15.42 -4.27
CA SER A 126 12.54 15.83 -4.91
C SER A 126 13.50 16.44 -3.90
N GLY A 127 14.79 16.35 -4.17
CA GLY A 127 15.81 16.89 -3.30
C GLY A 127 15.75 18.40 -3.06
N ASN A 128 14.95 19.15 -3.81
CA ASN A 128 14.74 20.60 -3.59
C ASN A 128 13.64 20.91 -2.57
N SER A 129 12.96 19.90 -2.02
CA SER A 129 11.92 20.10 -1.03
C SER A 129 12.51 20.36 0.36
N PHE A 130 11.71 21.01 1.23
CA PHE A 130 12.09 21.21 2.64
C PHE A 130 12.34 19.88 3.37
N MET A 131 11.77 18.79 2.92
CA MET A 131 11.98 17.46 3.46
C MET A 131 13.37 16.90 3.16
N GLY A 132 14.02 17.37 2.09
CA GLY A 132 15.36 16.95 1.71
C GLY A 132 16.48 17.69 2.46
N ASN A 133 16.16 18.68 3.30
CA ASN A 133 17.16 19.39 4.11
C ASN A 133 16.66 19.61 5.53
N PRO A 134 16.55 18.57 6.36
CA PRO A 134 15.96 18.65 7.69
C PRO A 134 16.71 19.55 8.65
N ALA A 135 17.99 19.82 8.42
CA ALA A 135 18.83 20.65 9.28
C ALA A 135 19.07 22.07 8.71
N GLN A 136 18.68 22.34 7.46
CA GLN A 136 19.02 23.57 6.73
C GLN A 136 20.53 23.89 6.81
N SER A 137 21.36 22.86 6.83
CA SER A 137 22.81 22.96 7.00
C SER A 137 23.50 23.35 5.70
N ALA A 138 24.57 24.15 5.79
CA ALA A 138 25.37 24.55 4.63
C ALA A 138 26.13 23.39 3.97
N ILE A 139 26.36 22.27 4.69
CA ILE A 139 26.98 21.07 4.14
C ILE A 139 25.96 20.01 3.71
N SER A 140 24.65 20.27 3.95
CA SER A 140 23.60 19.38 3.51
C SER A 140 23.42 19.53 2.01
N PRO A 141 23.75 18.52 1.21
CA PRO A 141 23.28 18.49 -0.16
C PRO A 141 21.75 18.43 -0.14
N VAL A 142 21.15 18.79 -1.23
CA VAL A 142 19.72 18.58 -1.43
C VAL A 142 19.48 17.06 -1.47
N LEU A 143 18.81 16.51 -0.45
CA LEU A 143 18.56 15.10 -0.29
C LEU A 143 17.16 14.77 -0.81
N GLU A 144 17.07 13.72 -1.59
CA GLU A 144 15.79 13.14 -2.01
C GLU A 144 15.18 12.33 -0.87
N ASN A 145 13.89 12.49 -0.58
CA ASN A 145 13.14 11.64 0.31
C ASN A 145 12.12 10.87 -0.52
N ARG A 146 12.25 9.56 -0.54
CA ARG A 146 11.43 8.67 -1.36
C ARG A 146 11.10 7.40 -0.59
N SER A 147 9.89 6.94 -0.74
CA SER A 147 9.49 5.57 -0.37
C SER A 147 8.75 4.95 -1.54
N GLU A 148 8.93 3.64 -1.73
CA GLU A 148 8.10 2.87 -2.64
C GLU A 148 8.05 1.42 -2.15
N LEU A 149 6.89 1.01 -1.69
CA LEU A 149 6.59 -0.35 -1.30
C LEU A 149 5.64 -0.95 -2.33
N SER A 150 6.01 -2.10 -2.89
CA SER A 150 5.18 -2.85 -3.83
C SER A 150 5.07 -4.31 -3.43
N VAL A 151 3.88 -4.89 -3.58
CA VAL A 151 3.62 -6.31 -3.35
C VAL A 151 2.87 -6.88 -4.54
N GLY A 152 3.35 -8.01 -5.05
CA GLY A 152 2.71 -8.72 -6.15
C GLY A 152 2.55 -10.21 -5.85
N ARG A 153 1.66 -10.86 -6.63
CA ARG A 153 1.35 -12.29 -6.47
C ARG A 153 1.20 -13.00 -7.82
N ILE A 154 1.68 -14.25 -7.85
CA ILE A 154 1.20 -15.27 -8.78
C ILE A 154 0.26 -16.17 -8.00
N VAL A 155 -0.97 -16.32 -8.47
CA VAL A 155 -2.07 -17.01 -7.79
C VAL A 155 -2.50 -18.21 -8.59
N LEU A 156 -2.55 -19.38 -7.95
CA LEU A 156 -3.01 -20.64 -8.53
C LEU A 156 -4.33 -21.06 -7.85
N PRO A 157 -5.49 -20.77 -8.47
CA PRO A 157 -6.79 -21.14 -7.92
C PRO A 157 -7.18 -22.57 -8.26
N LEU A 158 -7.91 -23.18 -7.33
CA LEU A 158 -8.71 -24.37 -7.54
C LEU A 158 -10.11 -24.11 -6.97
N THR A 159 -11.14 -24.23 -7.81
CA THR A 159 -12.53 -24.10 -7.34
C THR A 159 -13.34 -25.34 -7.65
N TYR A 160 -14.35 -25.58 -6.82
CA TYR A 160 -15.23 -26.73 -6.92
C TYR A 160 -16.69 -26.31 -6.79
N ASN A 161 -17.48 -26.60 -7.83
CA ASN A 161 -18.94 -26.53 -7.78
C ASN A 161 -19.47 -27.85 -7.16
N ALA A 162 -19.84 -27.79 -5.88
CA ALA A 162 -20.29 -28.99 -5.14
C ALA A 162 -21.73 -29.38 -5.48
N GLY A 163 -22.41 -28.66 -6.36
CA GLY A 163 -23.84 -28.78 -6.55
C GLY A 163 -24.63 -28.26 -5.34
N ASN A 164 -25.95 -28.43 -5.36
CA ASN A 164 -26.83 -27.94 -4.28
C ASN A 164 -26.55 -26.47 -3.91
N ASN A 165 -26.23 -25.63 -4.91
CA ASN A 165 -25.99 -24.20 -4.79
C ASN A 165 -24.69 -23.81 -4.05
N TRP A 166 -23.77 -24.76 -3.77
CA TRP A 166 -22.52 -24.49 -3.09
C TRP A 166 -21.33 -24.48 -4.04
N HIS A 167 -20.50 -23.44 -3.90
CA HIS A 167 -19.24 -23.27 -4.61
C HIS A 167 -18.13 -22.99 -3.60
N PHE A 168 -17.00 -23.67 -3.75
CA PHE A 168 -15.83 -23.51 -2.89
C PHE A 168 -14.62 -23.13 -3.75
N GLY A 169 -13.71 -22.35 -3.18
CA GLY A 169 -12.48 -21.97 -3.84
C GLY A 169 -11.32 -21.88 -2.87
N ALA A 170 -10.14 -22.23 -3.35
CA ALA A 170 -8.88 -22.06 -2.63
C ALA A 170 -7.80 -21.56 -3.58
N THR A 171 -6.78 -20.89 -3.05
CA THR A 171 -5.58 -20.53 -3.81
C THR A 171 -4.31 -20.88 -3.07
N ILE A 172 -3.23 -21.09 -3.84
CA ILE A 172 -1.87 -21.02 -3.37
C ILE A 172 -1.24 -19.85 -4.10
N ASP A 173 -0.65 -18.93 -3.34
CA ASP A 173 -0.08 -17.70 -3.88
C ASP A 173 1.43 -17.70 -3.66
N PHE A 174 2.22 -17.49 -4.73
CA PHE A 174 3.59 -17.03 -4.60
C PHE A 174 3.57 -15.50 -4.51
N VAL A 175 4.20 -14.96 -3.47
CA VAL A 175 4.17 -13.53 -3.14
C VAL A 175 5.59 -12.97 -3.19
N TRP A 176 5.75 -11.78 -3.74
CA TRP A 176 6.99 -11.00 -3.63
C TRP A 176 6.68 -9.60 -3.14
N ALA A 177 7.65 -9.01 -2.45
CA ALA A 177 7.60 -7.62 -2.04
C ALA A 177 8.94 -6.94 -2.35
N GLY A 178 8.88 -5.65 -2.63
CA GLY A 178 10.03 -4.79 -2.83
C GLY A 178 9.84 -3.45 -2.11
N LEU A 179 10.93 -2.93 -1.54
CA LEU A 179 10.95 -1.63 -0.89
C LEU A 179 12.15 -0.82 -1.35
N ASP A 180 11.89 0.39 -1.80
CA ASP A 180 12.85 1.47 -1.94
C ASP A 180 12.64 2.49 -0.81
N LEU A 181 13.73 2.98 -0.23
CA LEU A 181 13.67 4.05 0.75
C LEU A 181 14.90 4.97 0.64
N LYS A 182 14.62 6.27 0.57
CA LYS A 182 15.56 7.36 0.81
C LYS A 182 14.95 8.24 1.90
N MET A 183 15.58 8.35 3.04
CA MET A 183 15.02 9.04 4.20
C MET A 183 16.10 9.80 4.96
N ALA A 184 15.85 11.09 5.17
CA ALA A 184 16.62 11.93 6.07
C ALA A 184 15.99 11.94 7.47
N MET A 185 16.82 11.81 8.49
CA MET A 185 16.46 11.91 9.90
C MET A 185 17.22 13.08 10.53
N SER A 186 16.51 13.98 11.19
CA SER A 186 17.12 15.11 11.90
C SER A 186 17.77 14.69 13.22
N GLU A 187 18.62 15.56 13.80
CA GLU A 187 19.21 15.36 15.13
C GLU A 187 18.14 15.07 16.20
N ASN A 188 17.04 15.83 16.20
CA ASN A 188 15.98 15.66 17.18
C ASN A 188 15.29 14.27 17.07
N GLN A 189 15.06 13.81 15.85
CA GLN A 189 14.49 12.47 15.63
C GLN A 189 15.47 11.37 16.05
N PHE A 190 16.76 11.51 15.73
CA PHE A 190 17.78 10.60 16.18
C PHE A 190 17.89 10.57 17.70
N ALA A 191 17.90 11.74 18.34
CA ALA A 191 17.98 11.86 19.80
C ALA A 191 16.76 11.23 20.50
N ASP A 192 15.54 11.43 19.96
CA ASP A 192 14.32 10.75 20.47
C ASP A 192 14.46 9.24 20.38
N MET A 193 14.82 8.72 19.21
CA MET A 193 14.90 7.27 18.98
C MET A 193 16.07 6.59 19.73
N ALA A 194 17.18 7.28 19.94
CA ALA A 194 18.35 6.76 20.64
C ALA A 194 18.26 6.88 22.17
N ASN A 195 17.40 7.75 22.69
CA ASN A 195 17.21 7.95 24.13
C ASN A 195 16.12 7.03 24.69
N PRO A 196 16.46 6.03 25.54
CA PRO A 196 15.46 5.12 26.12
C PRO A 196 14.34 5.79 26.93
N ALA A 197 14.53 7.05 27.35
CA ALA A 197 13.55 7.79 28.14
C ALA A 197 12.49 8.52 27.29
N SER A 198 12.70 8.68 25.98
CA SER A 198 11.73 9.29 25.04
C SER A 198 11.10 8.26 24.11
N GLN A 199 11.74 7.87 23.03
CA GLN A 199 11.30 6.83 22.08
C GLN A 199 9.82 6.96 21.65
N GLN A 200 9.39 8.16 21.25
CA GLN A 200 7.99 8.40 20.88
C GLN A 200 7.68 7.90 19.45
N ALA A 201 8.57 8.20 18.49
CA ALA A 201 8.39 7.83 17.10
C ALA A 201 8.99 6.46 16.76
N GLY A 202 9.90 5.96 17.59
CA GLY A 202 10.63 4.73 17.35
C GLY A 202 11.80 4.55 18.31
N ARG A 203 12.68 3.62 17.98
CA ARG A 203 13.92 3.37 18.73
C ARG A 203 15.06 2.99 17.79
N THR A 204 16.29 3.37 18.16
CA THR A 204 17.52 2.88 17.55
C THR A 204 18.38 2.17 18.59
N SER A 205 19.12 1.15 18.15
CA SER A 205 20.05 0.37 18.98
C SER A 205 21.12 -0.30 18.13
N GLY A 206 22.10 -0.91 18.78
CA GLY A 206 23.15 -1.68 18.14
C GLY A 206 24.51 -1.04 18.22
N SER A 207 25.56 -1.82 17.87
CA SER A 207 26.97 -1.45 18.04
C SER A 207 27.38 -0.18 17.25
N LEU A 208 26.69 0.15 16.17
CA LEU A 208 26.88 1.41 15.42
C LEU A 208 26.39 2.59 16.25
N VAL A 209 25.17 2.49 16.81
CA VAL A 209 24.57 3.54 17.67
C VAL A 209 25.40 3.76 18.93
N ASP A 210 25.85 2.66 19.58
CA ASP A 210 26.72 2.73 20.76
C ASP A 210 28.05 3.45 20.44
N SER A 211 28.61 3.14 19.27
CA SER A 211 29.88 3.74 18.84
C SER A 211 29.73 5.22 18.49
N PHE A 212 28.62 5.61 17.86
CA PHE A 212 28.30 7.00 17.60
C PHE A 212 28.03 7.74 18.92
N GLY A 213 27.22 7.17 19.82
CA GLY A 213 26.91 7.72 21.14
C GLY A 213 28.14 7.98 22.00
N ALA A 214 29.16 7.12 21.91
CA ALA A 214 30.43 7.32 22.61
C ALA A 214 31.22 8.56 22.11
N MET A 215 30.94 9.04 20.92
CA MET A 215 31.52 10.26 20.34
C MET A 215 30.59 11.48 20.44
N TYR A 216 29.28 11.26 20.63
CA TYR A 216 28.26 12.29 20.56
C TYR A 216 28.12 13.06 21.88
N GLU A 217 28.54 14.32 21.90
CA GLU A 217 28.62 15.14 23.12
C GLU A 217 27.27 15.34 23.84
N PRO A 218 26.12 15.52 23.14
CA PRO A 218 24.81 15.57 23.82
C PRO A 218 24.46 14.32 24.64
N PHE A 219 25.09 13.18 24.34
CA PHE A 219 24.92 11.92 25.11
C PHE A 219 26.08 11.67 26.11
N GLY A 220 26.94 12.67 26.32
CA GLY A 220 28.09 12.55 27.22
C GLY A 220 29.33 11.95 26.57
N GLY A 221 29.33 11.75 25.24
CA GLY A 221 30.49 11.37 24.45
C GLY A 221 31.48 12.51 24.23
N THR A 222 32.48 12.29 23.40
CA THR A 222 33.52 13.30 23.10
C THR A 222 33.90 13.30 21.64
N GLY A 223 33.78 14.45 20.99
CA GLY A 223 34.30 14.68 19.65
C GLY A 223 33.27 14.90 18.55
N VAL A 224 32.00 14.58 18.75
CA VAL A 224 30.91 14.95 17.84
C VAL A 224 29.97 15.89 18.56
N ARG A 225 29.95 17.16 18.17
CA ARG A 225 29.18 18.22 18.83
C ARG A 225 27.70 18.21 18.44
N SER A 226 27.42 17.96 17.15
CA SER A 226 26.09 17.89 16.61
C SER A 226 25.97 16.89 15.48
N LEU A 227 24.74 16.41 15.24
CA LEU A 227 24.34 15.62 14.08
C LEU A 227 23.37 16.47 13.25
N ASP A 228 23.80 16.98 12.12
CA ASP A 228 22.89 17.74 11.25
C ASP A 228 21.77 16.85 10.72
N TYR A 229 22.16 15.68 10.21
CA TYR A 229 21.21 14.63 9.77
C TYR A 229 21.89 13.26 9.69
N ALA A 230 21.08 12.20 9.75
CA ALA A 230 21.40 10.88 9.24
C ALA A 230 20.53 10.58 8.01
N TYR A 231 21.13 10.02 6.96
CA TYR A 231 20.43 9.74 5.69
C TYR A 231 20.62 8.30 5.30
N PHE A 232 19.52 7.63 4.99
CA PHE A 232 19.48 6.26 4.50
C PHE A 232 19.12 6.27 3.04
N ASP A 233 19.85 5.48 2.23
CA ASP A 233 19.55 5.26 0.83
C ASP A 233 19.72 3.79 0.47
N TYR A 234 18.60 3.11 0.26
CA TYR A 234 18.53 1.81 -0.38
C TYR A 234 17.41 1.80 -1.41
N SER A 235 17.55 2.66 -2.41
CA SER A 235 16.64 2.80 -3.54
C SER A 235 17.36 2.51 -4.85
N ASN A 236 16.64 1.92 -5.80
CA ASN A 236 17.07 1.80 -7.19
C ASN A 236 16.38 2.82 -8.11
N SER A 237 15.54 3.68 -7.52
CA SER A 237 14.74 4.70 -8.22
C SER A 237 13.88 4.12 -9.37
N SER A 238 13.40 2.89 -9.21
CA SER A 238 12.56 2.19 -10.18
C SER A 238 11.11 2.19 -9.73
N ASP A 239 10.19 2.53 -10.60
CA ASP A 239 8.74 2.48 -10.35
C ASP A 239 8.16 1.06 -10.42
N TYR A 240 8.99 0.03 -10.61
CA TYR A 240 8.54 -1.35 -10.82
C TYR A 240 9.15 -2.36 -9.85
N SER A 241 10.19 -2.00 -9.13
CA SER A 241 10.88 -2.96 -8.28
C SER A 241 11.68 -2.27 -7.18
N GLY A 242 11.36 -2.52 -5.92
CA GLY A 242 12.17 -2.08 -4.79
C GLY A 242 13.56 -2.71 -4.76
N LYS A 243 14.53 -2.05 -4.14
CA LYS A 243 15.91 -2.51 -4.00
C LYS A 243 16.04 -3.59 -2.91
N ALA A 244 15.41 -3.39 -1.76
CA ALA A 244 15.25 -4.43 -0.74
C ALA A 244 14.11 -5.36 -1.14
N ARG A 245 14.36 -6.67 -1.25
CA ARG A 245 13.41 -7.64 -1.82
C ARG A 245 13.23 -8.85 -0.93
N GLY A 246 11.99 -9.34 -0.88
CA GLY A 246 11.63 -10.58 -0.24
C GLY A 246 10.59 -11.34 -1.04
N ASN A 247 10.47 -12.62 -0.79
CA ASN A 247 9.45 -13.47 -1.39
C ASN A 247 8.91 -14.47 -0.37
N GLY A 248 7.80 -15.10 -0.70
CA GLY A 248 7.16 -16.06 0.18
C GLY A 248 5.86 -16.57 -0.39
N PHE A 249 4.95 -16.93 0.49
CA PHE A 249 3.70 -17.56 0.12
C PHE A 249 2.52 -16.91 0.81
N GLY A 250 1.35 -17.14 0.25
CA GLY A 250 0.05 -16.81 0.82
C GLY A 250 -0.98 -17.79 0.32
N GLY A 251 -2.22 -17.56 0.70
CA GLY A 251 -3.33 -18.36 0.20
C GLY A 251 -4.67 -17.76 0.60
N LYS A 252 -5.72 -18.23 -0.09
CA LYS A 252 -7.09 -17.78 0.16
C LYS A 252 -8.02 -18.97 0.17
N LEU A 253 -9.08 -18.86 0.94
CA LEU A 253 -10.22 -19.76 0.93
C LEU A 253 -11.48 -18.93 0.70
N GLY A 254 -12.46 -19.50 0.00
CA GLY A 254 -13.71 -18.83 -0.19
C GLY A 254 -14.85 -19.79 -0.48
N PHE A 255 -16.06 -19.30 -0.30
CA PHE A 255 -17.25 -19.99 -0.74
C PHE A 255 -18.27 -19.00 -1.33
N VAL A 256 -19.19 -19.53 -2.12
CA VAL A 256 -20.44 -18.89 -2.54
C VAL A 256 -21.59 -19.88 -2.33
N TYR A 257 -22.69 -19.38 -1.82
CA TYR A 257 -23.95 -20.10 -1.70
C TYR A 257 -25.05 -19.35 -2.45
N GLU A 258 -25.66 -20.00 -3.44
CA GLU A 258 -26.82 -19.47 -4.14
C GLU A 258 -28.09 -19.74 -3.33
N VAL A 259 -28.62 -18.71 -2.65
CA VAL A 259 -29.81 -18.82 -1.80
C VAL A 259 -31.06 -19.10 -2.64
N GLU A 260 -31.18 -18.35 -3.73
CA GLU A 260 -32.18 -18.48 -4.78
C GLU A 260 -31.60 -17.94 -6.09
N LYS A 261 -32.22 -18.23 -7.22
CA LYS A 261 -31.72 -17.75 -8.52
C LYS A 261 -31.47 -16.23 -8.50
N GLY A 262 -30.19 -15.88 -8.69
CA GLY A 262 -29.74 -14.48 -8.70
C GLY A 262 -29.60 -13.83 -7.33
N PHE A 263 -29.68 -14.58 -6.23
CA PHE A 263 -29.32 -14.10 -4.89
C PHE A 263 -28.27 -15.01 -4.27
N ASN A 264 -27.05 -14.49 -4.14
CA ASN A 264 -25.89 -15.19 -3.64
C ASN A 264 -25.37 -14.56 -2.36
N ILE A 265 -24.81 -15.40 -1.50
CA ILE A 265 -23.99 -15.01 -0.34
C ILE A 265 -22.61 -15.61 -0.56
N GLY A 266 -21.56 -14.83 -0.30
CA GLY A 266 -20.19 -15.29 -0.44
C GLY A 266 -19.30 -14.80 0.70
N ALA A 267 -18.25 -15.54 0.99
CA ALA A 267 -17.22 -15.12 1.93
C ALA A 267 -15.84 -15.57 1.47
N SER A 268 -14.83 -14.86 1.90
CA SER A 268 -13.44 -15.24 1.70
C SER A 268 -12.59 -14.93 2.93
N TYR A 269 -11.55 -15.74 3.11
CA TYR A 269 -10.47 -15.50 4.04
C TYR A 269 -9.15 -15.52 3.27
N HIS A 270 -8.45 -14.39 3.29
CA HIS A 270 -7.09 -14.27 2.79
C HIS A 270 -6.14 -14.41 3.98
N ALA A 271 -5.27 -15.38 3.94
CA ALA A 271 -4.29 -15.57 5.01
C ALA A 271 -3.24 -14.44 4.99
N LYS A 272 -2.74 -14.08 6.17
CA LYS A 272 -1.52 -13.28 6.29
C LYS A 272 -0.41 -13.94 5.46
N THR A 273 0.43 -13.15 4.81
CA THR A 273 1.57 -13.69 4.06
C THR A 273 2.62 -14.31 4.98
N TRP A 274 3.43 -15.15 4.40
CA TRP A 274 4.69 -15.66 4.97
C TRP A 274 5.83 -15.23 4.04
N LEU A 275 6.23 -13.96 4.14
CA LEU A 275 7.35 -13.38 3.42
C LEU A 275 8.64 -13.55 4.23
N ASN A 276 9.73 -13.82 3.54
CA ASN A 276 11.06 -13.62 4.10
C ASN A 276 11.31 -12.12 4.33
N ASP A 277 12.29 -11.79 5.14
CA ASP A 277 12.80 -10.43 5.29
C ASP A 277 13.09 -9.81 3.92
N LEU A 278 12.91 -8.48 3.77
CA LEU A 278 13.30 -7.79 2.55
C LEU A 278 14.77 -7.38 2.69
N GLU A 279 15.61 -7.79 1.76
CA GLU A 279 17.06 -7.62 1.87
C GLU A 279 17.67 -6.95 0.64
N THR A 280 18.70 -6.15 0.87
CA THR A 280 19.64 -5.69 -0.16
C THR A 280 21.07 -5.67 0.38
N ASP A 281 22.02 -6.10 -0.45
CA ASP A 281 23.45 -6.04 -0.16
C ASP A 281 24.09 -4.68 -0.53
N ASP A 282 23.31 -3.73 -1.03
CA ASP A 282 23.76 -2.42 -1.50
C ASP A 282 22.88 -1.34 -0.89
N ALA A 283 23.22 -0.93 0.33
CA ALA A 283 22.60 0.16 1.05
C ALA A 283 23.68 1.15 1.50
N ASN A 284 23.31 2.42 1.54
CA ASN A 284 24.16 3.49 2.02
C ASN A 284 23.52 4.18 3.21
N MET A 285 24.36 4.60 4.15
CA MET A 285 24.00 5.50 5.24
C MET A 285 25.01 6.64 5.25
N GLN A 286 24.56 7.86 5.48
CA GLN A 286 25.41 9.04 5.60
C GLN A 286 25.03 9.81 6.85
N MET A 287 26.03 10.22 7.63
CA MET A 287 25.84 11.14 8.76
C MET A 287 26.56 12.44 8.47
N ALA A 288 25.85 13.57 8.56
CA ALA A 288 26.43 14.90 8.53
C ALA A 288 26.62 15.39 9.98
N VAL A 289 27.85 15.64 10.37
CA VAL A 289 28.20 15.89 11.76
C VAL A 289 29.16 17.09 11.87
N ASN A 290 29.11 17.79 13.02
CA ASN A 290 30.17 18.71 13.44
C ASN A 290 31.12 17.96 14.37
N ILE A 291 32.32 17.62 13.87
CA ILE A 291 33.27 16.70 14.52
C ILE A 291 34.58 17.39 14.84
N ASP A 292 35.20 17.04 15.99
CA ASP A 292 36.53 17.47 16.38
C ASP A 292 37.59 16.94 15.39
N THR A 293 38.51 17.84 14.95
CA THR A 293 39.52 17.52 13.92
C THR A 293 40.52 16.46 14.37
N GLY A 294 40.81 16.36 15.66
CA GLY A 294 41.64 15.30 16.22
C GLY A 294 40.93 13.94 16.15
N VAL A 295 39.65 13.90 16.53
CA VAL A 295 38.82 12.70 16.48
C VAL A 295 38.59 12.26 15.03
N ALA A 296 38.31 13.19 14.11
CA ALA A 296 38.21 12.90 12.68
C ALA A 296 39.46 12.30 12.11
N GLY A 297 40.63 12.70 12.60
CA GLY A 297 41.96 12.13 12.26
C GLY A 297 42.29 10.82 12.99
N GLY A 298 41.39 10.28 13.81
CA GLY A 298 41.62 9.04 14.60
C GLY A 298 42.47 9.23 15.86
N GLY A 299 42.66 10.48 16.31
CA GLY A 299 43.42 10.85 17.50
C GLY A 299 42.58 11.33 18.67
N ALA A 300 43.23 11.95 19.65
CA ALA A 300 42.55 12.58 20.80
C ALA A 300 41.87 13.88 20.37
N PRO A 301 40.83 14.34 21.09
CA PRO A 301 40.16 15.61 20.81
C PRO A 301 41.12 16.79 20.82
N SER A 302 41.03 17.63 19.80
CA SER A 302 41.85 18.84 19.60
C SER A 302 41.19 20.11 20.12
N GLY A 303 39.90 20.10 20.35
CA GLY A 303 39.06 21.24 20.67
C GLY A 303 38.68 22.12 19.45
N SER A 304 39.09 21.72 18.25
CA SER A 304 38.74 22.37 16.98
C SER A 304 37.75 21.54 16.19
N TYR A 305 36.63 22.08 15.76
CA TYR A 305 35.53 21.36 15.11
C TYR A 305 35.38 21.79 13.65
N VAL A 306 34.99 20.81 12.81
CA VAL A 306 34.66 21.00 11.41
C VAL A 306 33.42 20.21 11.05
N ASP A 307 32.67 20.72 10.09
CA ASP A 307 31.55 19.99 9.50
C ASP A 307 32.11 18.89 8.57
N SER A 308 31.58 17.67 8.69
CA SER A 308 32.07 16.52 7.98
C SER A 308 30.94 15.56 7.62
N LEU A 309 31.12 14.83 6.51
CA LEU A 309 30.26 13.74 6.10
C LEU A 309 30.92 12.41 6.43
N ILE A 310 30.17 11.51 7.07
CA ILE A 310 30.59 10.14 7.35
C ILE A 310 29.75 9.20 6.49
N PRO A 311 30.24 8.80 5.31
CA PRO A 311 29.52 7.83 4.48
C PRO A 311 29.81 6.42 4.96
N LEU A 312 28.79 5.56 4.93
CA LEU A 312 28.88 4.15 5.25
C LEU A 312 28.20 3.34 4.13
N SER A 313 28.86 2.30 3.65
CA SER A 313 28.24 1.27 2.81
C SER A 313 27.87 0.06 3.64
N GLY A 314 26.84 -0.67 3.21
CA GLY A 314 26.41 -1.85 3.95
C GLY A 314 25.21 -2.55 3.35
N LYS A 315 24.63 -3.40 4.16
CA LYS A 315 23.42 -4.18 3.85
C LYS A 315 22.23 -3.63 4.64
N MET A 316 21.06 -3.66 4.01
CA MET A 316 19.80 -3.36 4.69
C MET A 316 18.89 -4.59 4.70
N THR A 317 18.30 -4.85 5.86
CA THR A 317 17.27 -5.87 6.04
C THR A 317 16.05 -5.23 6.68
N VAL A 318 14.89 -5.35 6.05
CA VAL A 318 13.58 -5.00 6.63
C VAL A 318 12.99 -6.26 7.23
N LYS A 319 12.82 -6.26 8.54
CA LYS A 319 12.43 -7.43 9.34
C LYS A 319 10.92 -7.63 9.36
N ASP A 320 10.50 -8.89 9.22
CA ASP A 320 9.14 -9.36 9.50
C ASP A 320 8.03 -8.59 8.76
N PHE A 321 8.32 -7.98 7.60
CA PHE A 321 7.29 -7.34 6.80
C PHE A 321 6.32 -8.39 6.26
N GLN A 322 5.02 -8.24 6.56
CA GLN A 322 3.97 -9.14 6.12
C GLN A 322 2.76 -8.35 5.59
N TRP A 323 2.03 -8.95 4.66
CA TRP A 323 0.73 -8.43 4.24
C TRP A 323 -0.38 -9.01 5.14
N PRO A 324 -1.38 -8.21 5.56
CA PRO A 324 -2.37 -8.64 6.55
C PRO A 324 -3.30 -9.72 6.06
N ALA A 325 -3.90 -10.44 7.00
CA ALA A 325 -5.05 -11.26 6.71
C ALA A 325 -6.29 -10.40 6.46
N VAL A 326 -7.21 -10.90 5.61
CA VAL A 326 -8.48 -10.24 5.32
C VAL A 326 -9.62 -11.26 5.44
N LEU A 327 -10.62 -10.92 6.23
CA LEU A 327 -11.89 -11.65 6.28
C LEU A 327 -12.96 -10.81 5.57
N ALA A 328 -13.70 -11.40 4.65
CA ALA A 328 -14.75 -10.71 3.91
C ALA A 328 -16.02 -11.57 3.82
N LEU A 329 -17.16 -10.89 3.89
CA LEU A 329 -18.48 -11.47 3.69
C LEU A 329 -19.30 -10.52 2.80
N GLY A 330 -20.08 -11.06 1.88
CA GLY A 330 -20.89 -10.23 1.02
C GLY A 330 -22.09 -10.95 0.42
N VAL A 331 -22.92 -10.14 -0.20
CA VAL A 331 -24.13 -10.58 -0.88
C VAL A 331 -24.24 -9.93 -2.25
N SER A 332 -24.85 -10.61 -3.20
CA SER A 332 -25.27 -10.02 -4.46
C SER A 332 -26.67 -10.46 -4.82
N LYS A 333 -27.46 -9.55 -5.38
CA LYS A 333 -28.81 -9.84 -5.85
C LYS A 333 -29.07 -9.23 -7.22
N GLN A 334 -29.56 -10.08 -8.13
CA GLN A 334 -30.16 -9.66 -9.37
C GLN A 334 -31.59 -9.16 -9.05
N VAL A 335 -31.76 -7.83 -9.01
CA VAL A 335 -33.05 -7.19 -8.66
C VAL A 335 -34.04 -7.28 -9.83
N SER A 336 -33.52 -7.24 -11.05
CA SER A 336 -34.26 -7.48 -12.29
C SER A 336 -33.32 -8.09 -13.34
N GLU A 337 -33.82 -8.47 -14.51
CA GLU A 337 -32.99 -9.01 -15.61
C GLU A 337 -31.81 -8.09 -15.98
N ARG A 338 -31.92 -6.79 -15.72
CA ARG A 338 -30.92 -5.78 -16.09
C ARG A 338 -30.24 -5.10 -14.91
N TRP A 339 -30.62 -5.39 -13.66
CA TRP A 339 -30.13 -4.64 -12.51
C TRP A 339 -29.63 -5.56 -11.40
N GLN A 340 -28.35 -5.46 -11.09
CA GLN A 340 -27.68 -6.15 -9.99
C GLN A 340 -27.25 -5.16 -8.91
N VAL A 341 -27.34 -5.56 -7.66
CA VAL A 341 -26.78 -4.85 -6.49
C VAL A 341 -25.91 -5.82 -5.69
N ALA A 342 -24.88 -5.28 -5.03
CA ALA A 342 -24.00 -6.04 -4.17
C ALA A 342 -23.57 -5.21 -2.96
N ALA A 343 -23.28 -5.90 -1.84
CA ALA A 343 -22.73 -5.29 -0.65
C ALA A 343 -21.76 -6.29 0.03
N ASP A 344 -20.58 -5.81 0.41
CA ASP A 344 -19.58 -6.57 1.14
C ASP A 344 -19.16 -5.84 2.41
N ILE A 345 -18.80 -6.60 3.44
CA ILE A 345 -18.06 -6.12 4.60
C ILE A 345 -16.72 -6.86 4.64
N LYS A 346 -15.63 -6.12 4.93
CA LYS A 346 -14.28 -6.67 5.01
C LYS A 346 -13.62 -6.17 6.29
N ARG A 347 -12.85 -7.05 6.95
CA ARG A 347 -11.96 -6.68 8.04
C ARG A 347 -10.54 -7.02 7.65
N ILE A 348 -9.68 -5.99 7.61
CA ILE A 348 -8.27 -6.08 7.29
C ILE A 348 -7.49 -6.02 8.60
N GLN A 349 -6.70 -7.05 8.90
CA GLN A 349 -6.02 -7.21 10.18
C GLN A 349 -4.64 -6.52 10.17
N TRP A 350 -4.62 -5.19 9.99
CA TRP A 350 -3.40 -4.40 9.98
C TRP A 350 -2.66 -4.45 11.32
N ALA A 351 -3.38 -4.49 12.44
CA ALA A 351 -2.80 -4.54 13.79
C ALA A 351 -1.87 -5.76 14.02
N ASP A 352 -2.04 -6.83 13.24
CA ASP A 352 -1.20 -8.03 13.37
C ASP A 352 0.17 -7.87 12.68
N VAL A 353 0.29 -6.99 11.69
CA VAL A 353 1.48 -6.89 10.82
C VAL A 353 2.15 -5.52 10.86
N MET A 354 1.41 -4.44 11.16
CA MET A 354 1.91 -3.07 11.15
C MET A 354 2.04 -2.48 12.58
N LYS A 355 2.61 -3.25 13.49
CA LYS A 355 2.97 -2.76 14.84
C LYS A 355 4.23 -1.91 14.81
N ASN A 356 5.22 -2.38 14.08
CA ASN A 356 6.52 -1.75 13.94
C ASN A 356 7.02 -1.96 12.50
N PHE A 357 7.82 -1.01 12.05
CA PHE A 357 8.60 -1.16 10.85
C PHE A 357 10.08 -1.17 11.26
N THR A 358 10.72 -2.35 11.17
CA THR A 358 12.07 -2.54 11.70
C THR A 358 13.07 -2.75 10.57
N MET A 359 14.09 -1.91 10.54
CA MET A 359 15.21 -1.95 9.60
C MET A 359 16.51 -2.25 10.34
N VAL A 360 17.34 -3.11 9.76
CA VAL A 360 18.67 -3.43 10.27
C VAL A 360 19.69 -3.08 9.21
N PHE A 361 20.55 -2.11 9.51
CA PHE A 361 21.71 -1.74 8.68
C PHE A 361 22.96 -2.40 9.24
N ASN A 362 23.65 -3.18 8.42
CA ASN A 362 24.93 -3.79 8.75
C ASN A 362 26.01 -3.14 7.89
N ALA A 363 26.83 -2.30 8.49
CA ALA A 363 27.95 -1.67 7.81
C ALA A 363 28.95 -2.70 7.32
N ASP A 364 29.40 -2.57 6.08
CA ASP A 364 30.43 -3.45 5.51
C ASP A 364 31.73 -3.42 6.33
N ASN A 365 32.36 -4.55 6.44
CA ASN A 365 33.66 -4.62 7.11
C ASN A 365 34.80 -4.19 6.16
N VAL A 366 34.75 -2.92 5.74
CA VAL A 366 35.72 -2.29 4.81
C VAL A 366 36.35 -1.06 5.43
N ALA A 367 37.57 -0.74 5.00
CA ALA A 367 38.35 0.36 5.57
C ALA A 367 37.66 1.75 5.40
N SER A 368 36.86 1.94 4.33
CA SER A 368 36.13 3.16 4.09
C SER A 368 35.07 3.48 5.16
N ASN A 369 34.55 2.47 5.86
CA ASN A 369 33.61 2.64 6.96
C ASN A 369 34.29 3.01 8.30
N GLY A 370 35.61 3.11 8.33
CA GLY A 370 36.38 3.58 9.49
C GLY A 370 36.05 2.82 10.77
N GLY A 371 35.77 3.56 11.84
CA GLY A 371 35.41 3.01 13.15
C GLY A 371 34.04 2.33 13.20
N PHE A 372 33.25 2.41 12.14
CA PHE A 372 31.92 1.78 12.04
C PHE A 372 31.94 0.47 11.22
N ALA A 373 33.10 0.07 10.67
CA ALA A 373 33.23 -1.16 9.89
C ALA A 373 32.74 -2.39 10.67
N GLY A 374 31.85 -3.17 10.04
CA GLY A 374 31.26 -4.39 10.62
C GLY A 374 30.28 -4.15 11.77
N LYS A 375 29.81 -2.91 12.00
CA LYS A 375 28.86 -2.58 13.05
C LYS A 375 27.43 -2.57 12.54
N GLU A 376 26.51 -2.84 13.46
CA GLU A 376 25.09 -2.94 13.19
C GLU A 376 24.30 -1.80 13.85
N MET A 377 23.27 -1.35 13.16
CA MET A 377 22.21 -0.48 13.70
C MET A 377 20.84 -1.09 13.39
N THR A 378 20.02 -1.21 14.40
CA THR A 378 18.59 -1.52 14.28
C THR A 378 17.80 -0.24 14.51
N ALA A 379 16.97 0.14 13.51
CA ALA A 379 16.00 1.22 13.60
C ALA A 379 14.59 0.63 13.54
N THR A 380 13.79 0.86 14.58
CA THR A 380 12.39 0.44 14.66
C THR A 380 11.51 1.67 14.68
N LEU A 381 10.70 1.86 13.65
CA LEU A 381 9.68 2.90 13.59
C LEU A 381 8.37 2.31 14.12
N PHE A 382 7.78 2.94 15.11
CA PHE A 382 6.48 2.51 15.64
C PHE A 382 5.40 2.86 14.62
N GLN A 383 4.47 1.93 14.38
CA GLN A 383 3.38 2.08 13.44
C GLN A 383 2.03 1.96 14.15
N ASN A 384 1.89 0.92 14.98
CA ASN A 384 0.71 0.63 15.80
C ASN A 384 -0.62 0.78 15.05
N TRP A 385 -0.67 0.36 13.77
CA TRP A 385 -1.91 0.43 12.99
C TRP A 385 -3.02 -0.36 13.65
N GLU A 386 -4.24 0.12 13.48
CA GLU A 386 -5.46 -0.56 13.92
C GLU A 386 -6.01 -1.45 12.81
N ASP A 387 -6.84 -2.43 13.17
CA ASP A 387 -7.60 -3.19 12.18
C ASP A 387 -8.61 -2.28 11.49
N GLN A 388 -8.80 -2.48 10.19
CA GLN A 388 -9.66 -1.66 9.36
C GLN A 388 -10.91 -2.42 8.95
N ASP A 389 -12.08 -1.85 9.23
CA ASP A 389 -13.38 -2.33 8.74
C ASP A 389 -13.77 -1.54 7.48
N VAL A 390 -14.20 -2.27 6.45
CA VAL A 390 -14.55 -1.71 5.14
C VAL A 390 -15.96 -2.15 4.78
N ILE A 391 -16.80 -1.21 4.34
CA ILE A 391 -18.11 -1.46 3.75
C ILE A 391 -18.04 -1.09 2.27
N ALA A 392 -18.27 -2.07 1.39
CA ALA A 392 -18.34 -1.86 -0.04
C ALA A 392 -19.79 -2.02 -0.54
N LEU A 393 -20.23 -1.09 -1.36
CA LEU A 393 -21.56 -1.07 -1.97
C LEU A 393 -21.42 -0.91 -3.47
N GLY A 394 -22.15 -1.71 -4.24
CA GLY A 394 -22.07 -1.68 -5.69
C GLY A 394 -23.39 -1.93 -6.40
N THR A 395 -23.50 -1.36 -7.58
CA THR A 395 -24.61 -1.59 -8.49
C THR A 395 -24.15 -1.68 -9.93
N ALA A 396 -24.74 -2.58 -10.70
CA ALA A 396 -24.54 -2.72 -12.14
C ALA A 396 -25.87 -2.70 -12.87
N TYR A 397 -25.95 -1.93 -13.95
CA TYR A 397 -27.14 -1.80 -14.75
C TYR A 397 -26.83 -2.07 -16.24
N GLN A 398 -27.47 -3.08 -16.80
CA GLN A 398 -27.38 -3.44 -18.23
C GLN A 398 -28.21 -2.46 -19.06
N VAL A 399 -27.53 -1.53 -19.72
CA VAL A 399 -28.17 -0.46 -20.52
C VAL A 399 -28.67 -1.01 -21.86
N THR A 400 -27.80 -1.75 -22.54
CA THR A 400 -28.10 -2.54 -23.75
C THR A 400 -27.63 -3.98 -23.54
N ASP A 401 -27.82 -4.83 -24.52
CA ASP A 401 -27.34 -6.22 -24.42
C ASP A 401 -25.80 -6.30 -24.40
N GLU A 402 -25.10 -5.25 -24.89
CA GLU A 402 -23.65 -5.16 -24.93
C GLU A 402 -23.04 -4.25 -23.84
N LEU A 403 -23.80 -3.30 -23.27
CA LEU A 403 -23.29 -2.26 -22.38
C LEU A 403 -23.82 -2.40 -20.96
N VAL A 404 -22.93 -2.58 -19.99
CA VAL A 404 -23.23 -2.46 -18.56
C VAL A 404 -22.52 -1.25 -17.96
N LEU A 405 -23.24 -0.48 -17.15
CA LEU A 405 -22.67 0.58 -16.30
C LEU A 405 -22.63 0.11 -14.86
N ARG A 406 -21.57 0.53 -14.15
CA ARG A 406 -21.33 0.18 -12.74
C ARG A 406 -21.04 1.42 -11.93
N PHE A 407 -21.55 1.45 -10.69
CA PHE A 407 -21.27 2.49 -9.72
C PHE A 407 -21.11 1.85 -8.34
N GLY A 408 -20.29 2.46 -7.50
CA GLY A 408 -20.08 1.96 -6.16
C GLY A 408 -19.48 2.96 -5.21
N ALA A 409 -19.44 2.55 -3.94
CA ALA A 409 -18.76 3.24 -2.86
C ALA A 409 -18.03 2.20 -1.99
N ASN A 410 -16.85 2.56 -1.53
CA ASN A 410 -16.04 1.81 -0.58
C ASN A 410 -15.80 2.74 0.60
N LEU A 411 -16.23 2.35 1.78
CA LEU A 411 -16.27 3.19 2.97
C LEU A 411 -15.43 2.53 4.06
N SER A 412 -14.45 3.25 4.59
CA SER A 412 -13.58 2.73 5.65
C SER A 412 -12.94 3.86 6.46
N ASP A 413 -12.47 3.57 7.66
CA ASP A 413 -11.69 4.48 8.47
C ASP A 413 -10.19 4.33 8.18
N ASN A 414 -9.39 5.37 8.52
CA ASN A 414 -7.93 5.34 8.46
C ASN A 414 -7.37 4.40 9.54
N PRO A 415 -6.54 3.39 9.18
CA PRO A 415 -5.96 2.48 10.17
C PRO A 415 -4.72 3.04 10.89
N VAL A 416 -4.16 4.18 10.45
CA VAL A 416 -2.89 4.73 10.96
C VAL A 416 -3.16 5.72 12.07
N PRO A 417 -2.69 5.51 13.33
CA PRO A 417 -2.83 6.49 14.39
C PRO A 417 -2.07 7.79 14.09
N ASP A 418 -2.66 8.94 14.40
CA ASP A 418 -2.12 10.27 14.10
C ASP A 418 -0.67 10.45 14.57
N GLN A 419 -0.32 9.85 15.71
CA GLN A 419 1.03 9.93 16.29
C GLN A 419 2.11 9.36 15.37
N TYR A 420 1.76 8.36 14.53
CA TYR A 420 2.71 7.61 13.69
C TYR A 420 2.58 7.92 12.20
N LEU A 421 1.78 8.93 11.86
CA LEU A 421 1.64 9.39 10.48
C LEU A 421 2.97 9.89 9.92
N SER A 422 3.30 9.46 8.71
CA SER A 422 4.52 9.81 8.01
C SER A 422 4.21 10.32 6.61
N ALA A 423 4.85 11.42 6.22
CA ALA A 423 4.74 11.95 4.86
C ALA A 423 5.30 10.98 3.79
N LEU A 424 6.23 10.09 4.17
CA LEU A 424 6.78 9.06 3.27
C LEU A 424 5.85 7.85 3.11
N PHE A 425 4.95 7.61 4.06
CA PHE A 425 4.02 6.49 4.04
C PHE A 425 2.60 6.94 4.41
N PRO A 426 1.96 7.78 3.55
CA PRO A 426 0.66 8.39 3.86
C PRO A 426 -0.51 7.48 3.51
N ALA A 427 -0.63 6.32 4.16
CA ALA A 427 -1.73 5.36 3.99
C ALA A 427 -3.00 5.79 4.73
N VAL A 428 -3.40 7.04 4.57
CA VAL A 428 -4.40 7.73 5.40
C VAL A 428 -5.77 7.87 4.76
N THR A 429 -5.86 7.42 3.56
CA THR A 429 -7.05 7.60 2.75
C THR A 429 -8.14 6.56 3.12
N GLU A 430 -9.46 6.86 3.09
CA GLU A 430 -10.57 6.06 3.66
C GLU A 430 -11.69 5.71 2.65
N ASP A 431 -12.58 6.64 2.23
CA ASP A 431 -13.69 6.37 1.30
C ASP A 431 -13.33 6.49 -0.18
N HIS A 432 -13.93 5.63 -1.04
CA HIS A 432 -13.84 5.76 -2.50
C HIS A 432 -15.20 5.78 -3.14
N TYR A 433 -15.32 6.58 -4.19
CA TYR A 433 -16.45 6.59 -5.11
C TYR A 433 -15.98 6.07 -6.46
N THR A 434 -16.71 5.10 -6.99
CA THR A 434 -16.28 4.38 -8.18
C THR A 434 -17.34 4.43 -9.27
N ALA A 435 -16.86 4.41 -10.51
CA ALA A 435 -17.69 4.25 -11.69
C ALA A 435 -16.99 3.36 -12.70
N GLY A 436 -17.74 2.66 -13.54
CA GLY A 436 -17.15 1.79 -14.55
C GLY A 436 -18.15 1.38 -15.61
N PHE A 437 -17.64 0.73 -16.63
CA PHE A 437 -18.46 0.11 -17.66
C PHE A 437 -17.85 -1.21 -18.14
N GLY A 438 -18.68 -2.07 -18.70
CA GLY A 438 -18.30 -3.21 -19.49
C GLY A 438 -18.95 -3.13 -20.86
N TYR A 439 -18.21 -3.48 -21.91
CA TYR A 439 -18.72 -3.50 -23.27
C TYR A 439 -18.30 -4.76 -24.00
N ASP A 440 -19.29 -5.50 -24.51
CA ASP A 440 -19.13 -6.72 -25.27
C ASP A 440 -19.04 -6.38 -26.76
N PHE A 441 -17.84 -6.51 -27.35
CA PHE A 441 -17.62 -6.32 -28.80
C PHE A 441 -18.16 -7.48 -29.61
N SER A 442 -18.19 -8.65 -29.01
CA SER A 442 -18.66 -9.90 -29.59
C SER A 442 -19.07 -10.87 -28.48
N GLN A 443 -19.54 -12.05 -28.84
CA GLN A 443 -19.83 -13.13 -27.86
C GLN A 443 -18.59 -13.65 -27.13
N SER A 444 -17.39 -13.28 -27.57
CA SER A 444 -16.13 -13.78 -27.03
C SER A 444 -15.16 -12.70 -26.56
N ASP A 445 -15.41 -11.45 -26.87
CA ASP A 445 -14.49 -10.36 -26.57
C ASP A 445 -15.19 -9.22 -25.87
N MET A 446 -14.68 -8.83 -24.70
CA MET A 446 -15.19 -7.71 -23.94
C MET A 446 -14.07 -6.82 -23.41
N VAL A 447 -14.42 -5.57 -23.11
CA VAL A 447 -13.58 -4.66 -22.34
C VAL A 447 -14.34 -4.21 -21.12
N ASN A 448 -13.62 -4.10 -20.00
CA ASN A 448 -14.12 -3.49 -18.77
C ASN A 448 -13.18 -2.37 -18.36
N PHE A 449 -13.76 -1.27 -17.90
CA PHE A 449 -13.04 -0.12 -17.37
C PHE A 449 -13.69 0.33 -16.06
N ALA A 450 -12.88 0.76 -15.11
CA ALA A 450 -13.35 1.42 -13.90
C ALA A 450 -12.39 2.52 -13.47
N ILE A 451 -12.94 3.53 -12.84
CA ILE A 451 -12.24 4.63 -12.19
C ILE A 451 -12.71 4.72 -10.74
N SER A 452 -11.78 5.02 -9.85
CA SER A 452 -11.99 5.27 -8.43
C SER A 452 -11.46 6.65 -8.09
N ARG A 453 -12.21 7.40 -7.31
CA ARG A 453 -11.77 8.68 -6.75
C ARG A 453 -11.90 8.65 -5.23
N ALA A 454 -10.78 8.91 -4.58
CA ALA A 454 -10.70 9.24 -3.18
C ALA A 454 -10.59 10.76 -3.03
N PRO A 455 -11.49 11.41 -2.30
CA PRO A 455 -11.37 12.82 -1.94
C PRO A 455 -10.09 13.10 -1.15
N GLU A 456 -9.71 14.37 -1.05
CA GLU A 456 -8.55 14.83 -0.30
C GLU A 456 -8.79 14.71 1.21
N VAL A 457 -7.78 14.17 1.91
CA VAL A 457 -7.67 14.19 3.38
C VAL A 457 -6.45 15.01 3.77
N SER A 458 -6.48 15.58 4.98
CA SER A 458 -5.35 16.30 5.56
C SER A 458 -5.05 15.76 6.95
N PHE A 459 -3.79 15.57 7.24
CA PHE A 459 -3.30 15.15 8.54
C PHE A 459 -2.03 15.89 8.92
N THR A 460 -1.76 15.96 10.24
CA THR A 460 -0.52 16.56 10.75
C THR A 460 0.21 15.54 11.61
N SER A 461 1.44 15.19 11.21
CA SER A 461 2.28 14.26 11.95
C SER A 461 2.77 14.84 13.29
N ALA A 462 3.24 14.00 14.19
CA ALA A 462 3.84 14.42 15.47
C ALA A 462 5.07 15.35 15.29
N SER A 463 5.74 15.29 14.12
CA SER A 463 6.83 16.20 13.76
C SER A 463 6.36 17.57 13.28
N GLY A 464 5.06 17.84 13.21
CA GLY A 464 4.48 19.10 12.76
C GLY A 464 4.45 19.27 11.23
N ILE A 465 4.65 18.20 10.46
CA ILE A 465 4.46 18.19 9.02
C ILE A 465 2.98 17.92 8.74
N THR A 466 2.33 18.83 8.04
CA THR A 466 0.96 18.64 7.53
C THR A 466 1.05 18.11 6.11
N SER A 467 0.37 16.99 5.85
CA SER A 467 0.26 16.42 4.52
C SER A 467 -1.20 16.33 4.10
N THR A 468 -1.45 16.53 2.80
CA THR A 468 -2.71 16.23 2.15
C THR A 468 -2.52 15.04 1.22
N HIS A 469 -3.55 14.23 1.09
CA HIS A 469 -3.55 13.09 0.17
C HIS A 469 -4.92 12.94 -0.47
N SER A 470 -4.95 12.92 -1.79
CA SER A 470 -6.08 12.49 -2.60
C SER A 470 -5.64 11.44 -3.60
N GLN A 471 -6.57 10.67 -4.18
CA GLN A 471 -6.18 9.65 -5.14
C GLN A 471 -7.19 9.51 -6.27
N THR A 472 -6.71 9.32 -7.50
CA THR A 472 -7.52 8.94 -8.65
C THR A 472 -6.89 7.72 -9.29
N SER A 473 -7.57 6.58 -9.24
CA SER A 473 -7.07 5.31 -9.77
C SER A 473 -7.99 4.79 -10.87
N TRP A 474 -7.46 4.00 -11.79
CA TRP A 474 -8.26 3.36 -12.81
C TRP A 474 -7.75 1.97 -13.15
N GLN A 475 -8.63 1.12 -13.70
CA GLN A 475 -8.29 -0.19 -14.23
C GLN A 475 -9.00 -0.41 -15.56
N LEU A 476 -8.26 -0.95 -16.54
CA LEU A 476 -8.73 -1.36 -17.83
C LEU A 476 -8.42 -2.84 -18.04
N MET A 477 -9.38 -3.62 -18.52
CA MET A 477 -9.23 -5.05 -18.75
C MET A 477 -9.87 -5.46 -20.07
N PHE A 478 -9.12 -6.17 -20.89
CA PHE A 478 -9.62 -6.91 -22.02
C PHE A 478 -9.80 -8.38 -21.62
N SER A 479 -10.93 -8.96 -22.00
CA SER A 479 -11.27 -10.36 -21.75
C SER A 479 -11.56 -11.09 -23.04
N ARG A 480 -10.98 -12.27 -23.16
CA ARG A 480 -11.30 -13.24 -24.22
C ARG A 480 -11.94 -14.46 -23.63
N LEU A 481 -13.11 -14.82 -24.16
CA LEU A 481 -13.96 -15.92 -23.70
C LEU A 481 -14.03 -17.01 -24.78
N TRP A 482 -14.09 -18.29 -24.40
CA TRP A 482 -14.33 -19.40 -25.35
C TRP A 482 -14.60 -20.76 -24.69
#